data_14076d37a365d0949cccc612750bede1
#
_entry.id   14076d37a365d0949cccc612750bede1
#
_cell.length_a   1.000
_cell.length_b   1.000
_cell.length_c   1.000
_cell.angle_alpha   90.00
_cell.angle_beta   90.00
_cell.angle_gamma   90.00
#
_symmetry.space_group_name_H-M   'P 1'
#
loop_
_entity.id
_entity.type
_entity.pdbx_description
1 polymer ?
#
loop_
_entity_poly.entity_id
_entity_poly.type
_entity_poly.pdbx_seq_one_letter_code
_entity_poly.pdbx_strand_id
1 'polypeptide(L)'
;MSEFRLEMRGVVKQFPGVKALDHAQLKLRPGTVHALMGENGAGKSTLMKCMFGIYKMDEGEIYYEGKKVDINDPLQALDMGIAMVHQELQPVPERSVAENIYIGRYPMKKLLGCPDFYFFGLKKAKIIYYI
;
A
#
# COMPACT_ATOMS: atom_id res chain seq x y z
N MET A 1 -0.94 18.20 -15.06
CA MET A 1 -0.59 17.30 -13.94
C MET A 1 -1.74 17.31 -12.95
N SER A 2 -2.13 16.17 -12.38
CA SER A 2 -3.16 16.13 -11.36
C SER A 2 -2.68 16.88 -10.11
N GLU A 3 -3.55 17.67 -9.46
CA GLU A 3 -3.27 18.35 -8.19
C GLU A 3 -2.96 17.34 -7.07
N PHE A 4 -3.60 16.17 -7.13
CA PHE A 4 -3.46 15.12 -6.13
C PHE A 4 -2.70 13.92 -6.70
N ARG A 5 -1.81 13.37 -5.90
CA ARG A 5 -1.10 12.13 -6.19
C ARG A 5 -2.02 10.93 -6.08
N LEU A 6 -2.86 10.94 -5.05
CA LEU A 6 -3.86 9.91 -4.78
C LEU A 6 -5.11 10.56 -4.21
N GLU A 7 -6.26 10.11 -4.69
CA GLU A 7 -7.56 10.46 -4.14
C GLU A 7 -8.39 9.20 -3.92
N MET A 8 -9.08 9.14 -2.80
CA MET A 8 -10.13 8.17 -2.52
C MET A 8 -11.42 8.95 -2.33
N ARG A 9 -12.49 8.55 -3.02
CA ARG A 9 -13.78 9.25 -3.04
C ARG A 9 -14.89 8.30 -2.67
N GLY A 10 -15.72 8.70 -1.69
CA GLY A 10 -16.93 7.99 -1.31
C GLY A 10 -16.71 6.54 -0.89
N VAL A 11 -15.59 6.25 -0.22
CA VAL A 11 -15.23 4.88 0.15
C VAL A 11 -16.14 4.35 1.23
N VAL A 12 -16.81 3.24 0.94
CA VAL A 12 -17.62 2.48 1.89
C VAL A 12 -16.96 1.13 2.13
N LYS A 13 -16.89 0.74 3.39
CA LYS A 13 -16.49 -0.60 3.80
C LYS A 13 -17.31 -1.07 4.97
N GLN A 14 -18.00 -2.19 4.76
CA GLN A 14 -18.83 -2.83 5.78
C GLN A 14 -18.24 -4.20 6.13
N PHE A 15 -18.21 -4.49 7.40
CA PHE A 15 -17.94 -5.81 7.94
C PHE A 15 -19.21 -6.34 8.64
N PRO A 16 -19.32 -7.65 8.90
CA PRO A 16 -20.45 -8.17 9.64
C PRO A 16 -20.67 -7.40 10.95
N GLY A 17 -21.83 -6.74 11.07
CA GLY A 17 -22.23 -5.98 12.25
C GLY A 17 -21.65 -4.57 12.39
N VAL A 18 -20.75 -4.12 11.50
CA VAL A 18 -20.18 -2.76 11.60
C VAL A 18 -19.89 -2.14 10.23
N LYS A 19 -20.30 -0.90 10.02
CA LYS A 19 -19.89 -0.07 8.89
C LYS A 19 -18.61 0.68 9.28
N ALA A 20 -17.47 0.18 8.84
CA ALA A 20 -16.16 0.72 9.22
C ALA A 20 -15.77 1.99 8.46
N LEU A 21 -16.26 2.16 7.23
CA LEU A 21 -16.12 3.38 6.43
C LEU A 21 -17.48 3.75 5.85
N ASP A 22 -17.84 5.02 5.95
CA ASP A 22 -19.07 5.57 5.41
C ASP A 22 -18.75 6.79 4.57
N HIS A 23 -18.69 6.61 3.24
CA HIS A 23 -18.35 7.63 2.24
C HIS A 23 -17.07 8.40 2.58
N ALA A 24 -16.07 7.70 3.12
CA ALA A 24 -14.80 8.27 3.50
C ALA A 24 -14.05 8.85 2.28
N GLN A 25 -13.30 9.92 2.52
CA GLN A 25 -12.52 10.60 1.49
C GLN A 25 -11.08 10.81 1.96
N LEU A 26 -10.14 10.72 1.02
CA LEU A 26 -8.74 11.04 1.25
C LEU A 26 -8.16 11.70 0.00
N LYS A 27 -7.38 12.77 0.20
CA LYS A 27 -6.69 13.47 -0.90
C LYS A 27 -5.25 13.71 -0.49
N LEU A 28 -4.32 13.16 -1.23
CA LEU A 28 -2.89 13.27 -0.97
C LEU A 28 -2.21 14.09 -2.06
N ARG A 29 -1.56 15.20 -1.69
CA ARG A 29 -0.76 16.00 -2.61
C ARG A 29 0.65 15.43 -2.74
N PRO A 30 1.29 15.55 -3.91
CA PRO A 30 2.67 15.13 -4.06
C PRO A 30 3.61 15.99 -3.20
N GLY A 31 4.64 15.34 -2.62
CA GLY A 31 5.66 16.04 -1.84
C GLY A 31 5.21 16.58 -0.48
N THR A 32 4.02 16.18 0.02
CA THR A 32 3.51 16.64 1.32
C THR A 32 3.35 15.46 2.28
N VAL A 33 3.37 15.77 3.58
CA VAL A 33 3.02 14.84 4.66
C VAL A 33 1.57 15.10 5.07
N HIS A 34 0.76 14.05 5.11
CA HIS A 34 -0.62 14.09 5.55
C HIS A 34 -0.78 13.28 6.84
N ALA A 35 -1.27 13.91 7.90
CA ALA A 35 -1.63 13.22 9.13
C ALA A 35 -3.10 12.80 9.08
N LEU A 36 -3.37 11.50 9.23
CA LEU A 36 -4.71 10.96 9.36
C LEU A 36 -5.03 10.79 10.84
N MET A 37 -5.79 11.71 11.40
CA MET A 37 -6.12 11.76 12.83
C MET A 37 -7.53 11.25 13.10
N GLY A 38 -7.75 10.71 14.28
CA GLY A 38 -9.04 10.22 14.74
C GLY A 38 -8.89 9.22 15.88
N GLU A 39 -9.97 8.94 16.58
CA GLU A 39 -10.02 7.98 17.69
C GLU A 39 -9.75 6.54 17.24
N ASN A 40 -9.47 5.65 18.18
CA ASN A 40 -9.37 4.23 17.90
C ASN A 40 -10.74 3.72 17.43
N GLY A 41 -10.75 2.95 16.33
CA GLY A 41 -11.99 2.52 15.70
C GLY A 41 -12.57 3.48 14.64
N ALA A 42 -12.01 4.70 14.45
CA ALA A 42 -12.49 5.66 13.46
C ALA A 42 -12.26 5.26 11.98
N GLY A 43 -11.87 4.02 11.70
CA GLY A 43 -11.71 3.51 10.33
C GLY A 43 -10.38 3.84 9.65
N LYS A 44 -9.43 4.52 10.33
CA LYS A 44 -8.14 4.92 9.73
C LYS A 44 -7.39 3.75 9.08
N SER A 45 -7.16 2.69 9.85
CA SER A 45 -6.46 1.49 9.35
C SER A 45 -7.25 0.76 8.26
N THR A 46 -8.58 0.80 8.33
CA THR A 46 -9.45 0.21 7.30
C THR A 46 -9.31 0.98 5.99
N LEU A 47 -9.29 2.32 6.03
CA LEU A 47 -9.09 3.16 4.85
C LEU A 47 -7.73 2.89 4.20
N MET A 48 -6.65 2.78 5.00
CA MET A 48 -5.33 2.45 4.50
C MET A 48 -5.26 1.04 3.90
N LYS A 49 -5.92 0.06 4.52
CA LYS A 49 -5.99 -1.31 4.00
C LYS A 49 -6.79 -1.39 2.70
N CYS A 50 -7.85 -0.57 2.54
CA CYS A 50 -8.56 -0.43 1.27
C CYS A 50 -7.65 0.20 0.20
N MET A 51 -6.93 1.27 0.54
CA MET A 51 -5.98 1.91 -0.39
C MET A 51 -4.89 0.95 -0.85
N PHE A 52 -4.45 0.06 0.00
CA PHE A 52 -3.39 -0.91 -0.29
C PHE A 52 -3.90 -2.22 -0.93
N GLY A 53 -5.22 -2.35 -1.15
CA GLY A 53 -5.81 -3.55 -1.76
C GLY A 53 -5.90 -4.77 -0.85
N ILE A 54 -5.69 -4.60 0.48
CA ILE A 54 -5.89 -5.68 1.45
C ILE A 54 -7.38 -5.94 1.66
N TYR A 55 -8.18 -4.86 1.71
CA TYR A 55 -9.63 -4.94 1.76
C TYR A 55 -10.22 -4.37 0.48
N LYS A 56 -11.09 -5.13 -0.15
CA LYS A 56 -11.90 -4.62 -1.26
C LYS A 56 -12.93 -3.63 -0.70
N MET A 57 -13.03 -2.46 -1.32
CA MET A 57 -14.09 -1.49 -1.04
C MET A 57 -15.44 -2.04 -1.51
N ASP A 58 -16.49 -1.73 -0.77
CA ASP A 58 -17.86 -2.08 -1.18
C ASP A 58 -18.40 -1.00 -2.13
N GLU A 59 -18.04 0.28 -1.88
CA GLU A 59 -18.32 1.41 -2.77
C GLU A 59 -17.15 2.40 -2.75
N GLY A 60 -17.11 3.27 -3.76
CA GLY A 60 -16.12 4.34 -3.87
C GLY A 60 -15.16 4.14 -5.02
N GLU A 61 -14.24 5.09 -5.15
CA GLU A 61 -13.28 5.13 -6.25
C GLU A 61 -11.91 5.57 -5.75
N ILE A 62 -10.86 5.00 -6.35
CA ILE A 62 -9.48 5.42 -6.15
C ILE A 62 -8.97 6.04 -7.45
N TYR A 63 -8.31 7.19 -7.31
CA TYR A 63 -7.59 7.86 -8.39
C TYR A 63 -6.12 7.98 -8.03
N TYR A 64 -5.26 7.55 -8.92
CA TYR A 64 -3.82 7.68 -8.81
C TYR A 64 -3.29 8.52 -9.98
N GLU A 65 -2.60 9.62 -9.68
CA GLU A 65 -2.14 10.61 -10.67
C GLU A 65 -3.26 11.07 -11.63
N GLY A 66 -4.48 11.23 -11.11
CA GLY A 66 -5.65 11.67 -11.85
C GLY A 66 -6.35 10.60 -12.69
N LYS A 67 -5.85 9.38 -12.69
CA LYS A 67 -6.48 8.24 -13.39
C LYS A 67 -7.21 7.36 -12.38
N LYS A 68 -8.43 6.96 -12.71
CA LYS A 68 -9.15 5.96 -11.93
C LYS A 68 -8.40 4.63 -12.00
N VAL A 69 -8.19 4.03 -10.85
CA VAL A 69 -7.48 2.76 -10.70
C VAL A 69 -8.29 1.82 -9.81
N ASP A 70 -8.12 0.53 -10.05
CA ASP A 70 -8.70 -0.52 -9.22
C ASP A 70 -7.55 -1.32 -8.62
N ILE A 71 -7.37 -1.21 -7.30
CA ILE A 71 -6.29 -1.87 -6.56
C ILE A 71 -6.89 -3.07 -5.85
N ASN A 72 -6.68 -4.25 -6.41
CA ASN A 72 -7.29 -5.48 -5.94
C ASN A 72 -6.36 -6.32 -5.06
N ASP A 73 -5.08 -6.02 -5.05
CA ASP A 73 -4.09 -6.72 -4.24
C ASP A 73 -2.90 -5.81 -3.87
N PRO A 74 -2.15 -6.15 -2.81
CA PRO A 74 -1.00 -5.37 -2.36
C PRO A 74 0.15 -5.29 -3.38
N LEU A 75 0.31 -6.27 -4.28
CA LEU A 75 1.38 -6.24 -5.28
C LEU A 75 1.12 -5.14 -6.30
N GLN A 76 -0.14 -4.98 -6.74
CA GLN A 76 -0.53 -3.87 -7.62
C GLN A 76 -0.25 -2.51 -6.97
N ALA A 77 -0.60 -2.34 -5.68
CA ALA A 77 -0.29 -1.12 -4.94
C ALA A 77 1.21 -0.84 -4.93
N LEU A 78 2.02 -1.85 -4.64
CA LEU A 78 3.47 -1.76 -4.62
C LEU A 78 4.06 -1.41 -6.01
N ASP A 79 3.53 -1.98 -7.09
CA ASP A 79 3.99 -1.69 -8.47
C ASP A 79 3.66 -0.26 -8.88
N MET A 80 2.58 0.31 -8.36
CA MET A 80 2.23 1.72 -8.49
C MET A 80 3.08 2.65 -7.61
N GLY A 81 3.94 2.07 -6.74
CA GLY A 81 4.80 2.83 -5.81
C GLY A 81 4.10 3.24 -4.51
N ILE A 82 2.95 2.64 -4.21
CA ILE A 82 2.27 2.77 -2.92
C ILE A 82 2.84 1.69 -2.00
N ALA A 83 3.36 2.08 -0.84
CA ALA A 83 3.87 1.14 0.16
C ALA A 83 3.23 1.42 1.52
N MET A 84 3.07 0.39 2.33
CA MET A 84 2.50 0.49 3.67
C MET A 84 3.46 -0.13 4.69
N VAL A 85 3.69 0.58 5.79
CA VAL A 85 4.40 0.03 6.95
C VAL A 85 3.35 -0.44 7.95
N HIS A 86 3.40 -1.72 8.30
CA HIS A 86 2.51 -2.31 9.30
C HIS A 86 2.98 -1.98 10.72
N GLN A 87 2.05 -1.90 11.66
CA GLN A 87 2.37 -1.64 13.07
C GLN A 87 3.23 -2.76 13.69
N GLU A 88 2.98 -4.00 13.27
CA GLU A 88 3.74 -5.16 13.72
C GLU A 88 4.69 -5.61 12.63
N LEU A 89 5.97 -5.62 12.95
CA LEU A 89 6.99 -6.25 12.12
C LEU A 89 6.89 -7.76 12.36
N GLN A 90 6.64 -8.52 11.29
CA GLN A 90 6.63 -9.99 11.31
C GLN A 90 7.83 -10.51 10.48
N PRO A 91 9.06 -10.35 10.96
CA PRO A 91 10.21 -10.91 10.26
C PRO A 91 10.15 -12.44 10.32
N VAL A 92 10.68 -13.08 9.30
CA VAL A 92 10.94 -14.51 9.32
C VAL A 92 12.26 -14.75 10.05
N PRO A 93 12.24 -15.35 11.27
CA PRO A 93 13.44 -15.41 12.15
C PRO A 93 14.60 -16.20 11.54
N GLU A 94 14.28 -17.19 10.68
CA GLU A 94 15.27 -18.06 10.05
C GLU A 94 15.93 -17.43 8.81
N ARG A 95 15.53 -16.21 8.44
CA ARG A 95 16.07 -15.49 7.29
C ARG A 95 16.94 -14.32 7.73
N SER A 96 17.95 -14.03 6.94
CA SER A 96 18.78 -12.85 7.15
C SER A 96 17.97 -11.56 7.02
N VAL A 97 18.49 -10.45 7.57
CA VAL A 97 17.87 -9.12 7.43
C VAL A 97 17.66 -8.75 5.96
N ALA A 98 18.64 -9.03 5.10
CA ALA A 98 18.54 -8.78 3.66
C ALA A 98 17.41 -9.59 3.02
N GLU A 99 17.28 -10.87 3.34
CA GLU A 99 16.19 -11.70 2.83
C GLU A 99 14.82 -11.22 3.31
N ASN A 100 14.70 -10.78 4.57
CA ASN A 100 13.46 -10.22 5.10
C ASN A 100 13.06 -8.93 4.36
N ILE A 101 14.02 -8.05 4.05
CA ILE A 101 13.77 -6.80 3.29
C ILE A 101 13.31 -7.10 1.86
N TYR A 102 13.83 -8.16 1.25
CA TYR A 102 13.56 -8.51 -0.15
C TYR A 102 12.54 -9.64 -0.32
N ILE A 103 11.86 -10.07 0.73
CA ILE A 103 10.80 -11.09 0.65
C ILE A 103 9.81 -10.74 -0.49
N GLY A 104 9.60 -11.69 -1.41
CA GLY A 104 8.73 -11.53 -2.57
C GLY A 104 9.30 -10.65 -3.71
N ARG A 105 10.47 -10.05 -3.54
CA ARG A 105 11.10 -9.13 -4.52
C ARG A 105 12.61 -9.34 -4.64
N TYR A 106 13.04 -10.57 -4.58
CA TYR A 106 14.46 -10.88 -4.75
C TYR A 106 14.98 -10.36 -6.10
N PRO A 107 16.05 -9.54 -6.11
CA PRO A 107 16.68 -9.09 -7.33
C PRO A 107 17.35 -10.29 -8.02
N MET A 108 16.63 -10.93 -8.93
CA MET A 108 17.18 -12.04 -9.70
C MET A 108 17.70 -11.57 -11.04
N LYS A 109 18.98 -11.80 -11.34
CA LYS A 109 19.50 -11.78 -12.70
C LYS A 109 19.49 -13.22 -13.23
N LYS A 110 18.78 -13.44 -14.33
CA LYS A 110 18.91 -14.69 -15.10
C LYS A 110 20.28 -14.69 -15.78
N LEU A 111 21.20 -15.46 -15.28
CA LEU A 111 22.44 -15.78 -15.98
C LEU A 111 22.33 -17.24 -16.44
N LEU A 112 22.26 -17.47 -17.75
CA LEU A 112 22.28 -18.81 -18.41
C LEU A 112 21.22 -19.80 -17.86
N GLY A 113 20.03 -19.32 -17.49
CA GLY A 113 18.92 -20.20 -17.08
C GLY A 113 18.99 -20.73 -15.65
N CYS A 114 19.99 -20.36 -14.85
CA CYS A 114 20.08 -20.73 -13.44
C CYS A 114 19.46 -19.64 -12.55
N PRO A 115 18.58 -20.00 -11.57
CA PRO A 115 17.88 -19.05 -10.72
C PRO A 115 18.70 -18.50 -9.53
N ASP A 116 19.96 -18.85 -9.34
CA ASP A 116 20.65 -18.77 -8.05
C ASP A 116 21.72 -17.67 -7.90
N PHE A 117 21.71 -16.60 -8.70
CA PHE A 117 22.60 -15.48 -8.48
C PHE A 117 21.87 -14.21 -8.07
N TYR A 118 21.97 -13.87 -6.76
CA TYR A 118 21.44 -12.64 -6.19
C TYR A 118 22.39 -11.48 -6.45
N PHE A 119 21.96 -10.45 -7.18
CA PHE A 119 22.70 -9.20 -7.33
C PHE A 119 21.89 -8.03 -6.76
N PHE A 120 22.49 -7.31 -5.80
CA PHE A 120 21.90 -6.12 -5.16
C PHE A 120 21.74 -4.98 -6.16
N GLY A 121 20.51 -4.64 -6.51
CA GLY A 121 20.18 -3.46 -7.31
C GLY A 121 19.06 -2.67 -6.62
N LEU A 122 19.41 -1.58 -5.96
CA LEU A 122 18.45 -0.68 -5.31
C LEU A 122 17.56 0.03 -6.35
N LYS A 123 16.33 -0.39 -6.55
CA LYS A 123 15.29 0.48 -7.11
C LYS A 123 14.72 1.35 -5.99
N LYS A 124 14.67 2.67 -6.20
CA LYS A 124 14.09 3.63 -5.25
C LYS A 124 12.60 3.31 -5.01
N ALA A 125 12.29 2.69 -3.89
CA ALA A 125 10.93 2.59 -3.40
C ALA A 125 10.52 3.96 -2.81
N LYS A 126 9.38 4.51 -3.25
CA LYS A 126 8.77 5.67 -2.58
C LYS A 126 7.96 5.11 -1.41
N ILE A 127 8.48 5.31 -0.21
CA ILE A 127 7.84 4.83 1.03
C ILE A 127 6.84 5.89 1.49
N ILE A 128 5.59 5.50 1.65
CA ILE A 128 4.57 6.28 2.37
C ILE A 128 4.56 5.75 3.80
N TYR A 129 5.03 6.57 4.74
CA TYR A 129 5.02 6.22 6.16
C TYR A 129 3.62 6.39 6.74
N TYR A 130 3.19 5.39 7.49
CA TYR A 130 2.01 5.46 8.35
C TYR A 130 2.48 5.39 9.82
N ILE A 131 2.14 6.39 10.59
CA ILE A 131 2.27 6.42 12.06
C ILE A 131 0.90 6.25 12.66
#